data_9b2a0223d83bd06f2f967e56f8460ff9
#
_entry.id   9b2a0223d83bd06f2f967e56f8460ff9
#
_cell.length_a   1.000
_cell.length_b   1.000
_cell.length_c   1.000
_cell.angle_alpha   90.00
_cell.angle_beta   90.00
_cell.angle_gamma   90.00
#
_symmetry.space_group_name_H-M   'P 1'
#
loop_
_entity.id
_entity.type
_entity.pdbx_description
1 polymer ?
#
loop_
_entity_poly.entity_id
_entity_poly.type
_entity_poly.pdbx_seq_one_letter_code
_entity_poly.pdbx_strand_id
1 'polypeptide(L)'
;MHRRPGFYRACFQALGGQALDVVLSVGEATDPAALGPAPGNFRVERRVDQLAVLAEADAFLTHCGMNSANEAIFCQVPTILFPQQGEEAAVADRMESLGLGVRLRRETPAAIRQAVEAVLGEPRFRENAARVAESFRAAGGAGAAADFLERVLGRKNSGRP
;
A
#
# COMPACT_ATOMS: atom_id res chain seq x y z
N MET A 1 -14.05 0.33 -1.35
CA MET A 1 -13.61 -0.20 -0.05
C MET A 1 -14.82 -0.44 0.82
N HIS A 2 -15.05 -1.67 1.30
CA HIS A 2 -16.21 -2.00 2.13
C HIS A 2 -16.06 -1.38 3.53
N ARG A 3 -17.18 -0.91 4.12
CA ARG A 3 -17.20 -0.41 5.49
C ARG A 3 -16.72 -1.47 6.47
N ARG A 4 -15.62 -1.25 7.15
CA ARG A 4 -15.04 -2.19 8.13
C ARG A 4 -14.76 -1.51 9.49
N PRO A 5 -15.78 -0.96 10.16
CA PRO A 5 -15.58 -0.24 11.41
C PRO A 5 -14.92 -1.09 12.51
N GLY A 6 -15.16 -2.41 12.49
CA GLY A 6 -14.49 -3.34 13.41
C GLY A 6 -12.98 -3.38 13.21
N PHE A 7 -12.52 -3.40 11.96
CA PHE A 7 -11.10 -3.38 11.63
C PHE A 7 -10.43 -2.07 12.06
N TYR A 8 -11.07 -0.92 11.81
CA TYR A 8 -10.52 0.39 12.23
C TYR A 8 -10.38 0.48 13.76
N ARG A 9 -11.38 -0.03 14.51
CA ARG A 9 -11.27 -0.11 15.98
C ARG A 9 -10.17 -1.07 16.43
N ALA A 10 -9.95 -2.18 15.71
CA ALA A 10 -8.83 -3.07 15.99
C ALA A 10 -7.48 -2.37 15.77
N CYS A 11 -7.36 -1.49 14.75
CA CYS A 11 -6.19 -0.64 14.56
C CYS A 11 -6.00 0.34 15.73
N PHE A 12 -7.07 0.97 16.23
CA PHE A 12 -6.99 1.84 17.42
C PHE A 12 -6.47 1.08 18.63
N GLN A 13 -6.97 -0.13 18.88
CA GLN A 13 -6.53 -0.99 19.99
C GLN A 13 -5.10 -1.51 19.81
N ALA A 14 -4.69 -1.76 18.57
CA ALA A 14 -3.37 -2.27 18.26
C ALA A 14 -2.27 -1.22 18.45
N LEU A 15 -2.50 -0.01 17.94
CA LEU A 15 -1.47 1.00 17.74
C LEU A 15 -1.68 2.26 18.58
N GLY A 16 -2.83 2.40 19.26
CA GLY A 16 -3.10 3.53 20.15
C GLY A 16 -2.10 3.61 21.29
N GLY A 17 -1.57 4.82 21.54
CA GLY A 17 -0.58 5.07 22.57
C GLY A 17 0.82 4.49 22.32
N GLN A 18 1.07 3.91 21.14
CA GLN A 18 2.42 3.54 20.73
C GLN A 18 3.19 4.80 20.27
N ALA A 19 4.52 4.73 20.26
CA ALA A 19 5.40 5.78 19.72
C ALA A 19 5.39 5.77 18.18
N LEU A 20 4.21 5.94 17.59
CA LEU A 20 3.94 5.93 16.16
C LEU A 20 2.94 7.04 15.83
N ASP A 21 3.13 7.74 14.73
CA ASP A 21 2.12 8.59 14.12
C ASP A 21 1.34 7.78 13.08
N VAL A 22 0.02 7.68 13.25
CA VAL A 22 -0.82 6.84 12.40
C VAL A 22 -1.82 7.68 11.60
N VAL A 23 -1.75 7.60 10.28
CA VAL A 23 -2.74 8.20 9.37
C VAL A 23 -3.69 7.09 8.92
N LEU A 24 -4.97 7.22 9.27
CA LEU A 24 -6.01 6.25 8.93
C LEU A 24 -7.01 6.86 7.95
N SER A 25 -6.98 6.40 6.68
CA SER A 25 -7.97 6.76 5.67
C SER A 25 -9.14 5.77 5.71
N VAL A 26 -10.33 6.23 6.10
CA VAL A 26 -11.51 5.36 6.29
C VAL A 26 -12.45 5.32 5.09
N GLY A 27 -12.21 6.14 4.07
CA GLY A 27 -13.05 6.26 2.88
C GLY A 27 -14.31 7.10 3.11
N GLU A 28 -14.90 7.59 2.02
CA GLU A 28 -16.07 8.48 2.03
C GLU A 28 -17.30 7.86 2.71
N ALA A 29 -17.43 6.55 2.63
CA ALA A 29 -18.60 5.84 3.16
C ALA A 29 -18.57 5.62 4.68
N THR A 30 -17.46 5.95 5.35
CA THR A 30 -17.31 5.78 6.81
C THR A 30 -17.26 7.16 7.46
N ASP A 31 -18.13 7.37 8.46
CA ASP A 31 -18.02 8.54 9.31
C ASP A 31 -16.96 8.30 10.39
N PRO A 32 -15.88 9.10 10.44
CA PRO A 32 -14.86 8.98 11.48
C PRO A 32 -15.44 9.02 12.91
N ALA A 33 -16.45 9.87 13.14
CA ALA A 33 -17.10 9.99 14.45
C ALA A 33 -17.78 8.69 14.91
N ALA A 34 -18.24 7.85 13.98
CA ALA A 34 -18.87 6.56 14.28
C ALA A 34 -17.88 5.49 14.76
N LEU A 35 -16.57 5.75 14.67
CA LEU A 35 -15.55 4.84 15.16
C LEU A 35 -15.29 4.96 16.67
N GLY A 36 -15.79 6.02 17.30
CA GLY A 36 -15.47 6.40 18.67
C GLY A 36 -14.24 7.33 18.73
N PRO A 37 -13.79 7.69 19.94
CA PRO A 37 -12.63 8.55 20.11
C PRO A 37 -11.37 7.89 19.55
N ALA A 38 -10.71 8.59 18.64
CA ALA A 38 -9.42 8.13 18.11
C ALA A 38 -8.32 8.33 19.17
N PRO A 39 -7.34 7.42 19.27
CA PRO A 39 -6.14 7.63 20.10
C PRO A 39 -5.38 8.89 19.67
N GLY A 40 -4.68 9.55 20.60
CA GLY A 40 -4.01 10.83 20.35
C GLY A 40 -2.92 10.80 19.29
N ASN A 41 -2.39 9.61 18.98
CA ASN A 41 -1.40 9.40 17.92
C ASN A 41 -2.02 9.03 16.56
N PHE A 42 -3.37 9.13 16.41
CA PHE A 42 -4.08 8.87 15.16
C PHE A 42 -4.63 10.14 14.54
N ARG A 43 -4.39 10.30 13.24
CA ARG A 43 -5.12 11.21 12.35
C ARG A 43 -6.07 10.40 11.50
N VAL A 44 -7.37 10.56 11.71
CA VAL A 44 -8.42 9.81 11.01
C VAL A 44 -9.08 10.71 9.97
N GLU A 45 -8.97 10.33 8.69
CA GLU A 45 -9.45 11.12 7.56
C GLU A 45 -10.35 10.28 6.65
N ARG A 46 -11.32 10.93 6.00
CA ARG A 46 -12.11 10.27 4.94
C ARG A 46 -11.26 10.00 3.71
N ARG A 47 -10.43 10.96 3.33
CA ARG A 47 -9.47 10.88 2.22
C ARG A 47 -8.18 11.57 2.59
N VAL A 48 -7.10 11.06 2.01
CA VAL A 48 -5.75 11.67 2.09
C VAL A 48 -5.13 11.73 0.69
N ASP A 49 -4.20 12.62 0.49
CA ASP A 49 -3.25 12.49 -0.61
C ASP A 49 -2.32 11.32 -0.29
N GLN A 50 -2.62 10.16 -0.89
CA GLN A 50 -1.92 8.91 -0.57
C GLN A 50 -0.44 8.99 -0.92
N LEU A 51 -0.06 9.63 -2.04
CA LEU A 51 1.34 9.77 -2.42
C LEU A 51 2.10 10.67 -1.46
N ALA A 52 1.50 11.79 -1.03
CA ALA A 52 2.12 12.67 -0.04
C ALA A 52 2.34 11.97 1.31
N VAL A 53 1.36 11.16 1.76
CA VAL A 53 1.51 10.37 2.98
C VAL A 53 2.57 9.27 2.83
N LEU A 54 2.56 8.54 1.70
CA LEU A 54 3.53 7.46 1.46
C LEU A 54 4.97 7.97 1.34
N ALA A 55 5.17 9.21 0.88
CA ALA A 55 6.50 9.80 0.79
C ALA A 55 7.21 9.94 2.16
N GLU A 56 6.44 10.00 3.23
CA GLU A 56 6.93 10.14 4.62
C GLU A 56 6.68 8.91 5.48
N ALA A 57 5.99 7.89 4.93
CA ALA A 57 5.60 6.70 5.70
C ALA A 57 6.75 5.70 5.86
N ASP A 58 6.82 5.07 7.04
CA ASP A 58 7.73 3.96 7.33
C ASP A 58 7.10 2.60 7.06
N ALA A 59 5.78 2.50 7.09
CA ALA A 59 5.03 1.29 6.76
C ALA A 59 3.64 1.64 6.23
N PHE A 60 3.07 0.77 5.40
CA PHE A 60 1.74 0.94 4.83
C PHE A 60 0.88 -0.31 4.95
N LEU A 61 -0.24 -0.22 5.68
CA LEU A 61 -1.24 -1.27 5.72
C LEU A 61 -2.23 -1.05 4.57
N THR A 62 -2.26 -1.99 3.63
CA THR A 62 -3.03 -1.86 2.39
C THR A 62 -3.90 -3.08 2.11
N HIS A 63 -5.07 -2.87 1.48
CA HIS A 63 -5.90 -3.94 0.92
C HIS A 63 -5.33 -4.57 -0.35
N CYS A 64 -4.15 -4.12 -0.81
CA CYS A 64 -3.45 -4.64 -1.98
C CYS A 64 -4.13 -4.37 -3.34
N GLY A 65 -4.92 -3.28 -3.44
CA GLY A 65 -5.35 -2.79 -4.75
C GLY A 65 -4.13 -2.39 -5.59
N MET A 66 -4.16 -2.66 -6.90
CA MET A 66 -3.00 -2.50 -7.81
C MET A 66 -2.37 -1.11 -7.73
N ASN A 67 -3.19 -0.04 -7.70
CA ASN A 67 -2.67 1.33 -7.63
C ASN A 67 -1.92 1.57 -6.32
N SER A 68 -2.53 1.21 -5.18
CA SER A 68 -1.90 1.38 -3.86
C SER A 68 -0.62 0.55 -3.71
N ALA A 69 -0.58 -0.65 -4.31
CA ALA A 69 0.61 -1.49 -4.33
C ALA A 69 1.75 -0.82 -5.14
N ASN A 70 1.44 -0.31 -6.33
CA ASN A 70 2.41 0.38 -7.17
C ASN A 70 2.94 1.66 -6.52
N GLU A 71 2.06 2.45 -5.89
CA GLU A 71 2.43 3.67 -5.17
C GLU A 71 3.34 3.36 -3.97
N ALA A 72 3.03 2.32 -3.18
CA ALA A 72 3.88 1.88 -2.08
C ALA A 72 5.28 1.45 -2.56
N ILE A 73 5.36 0.70 -3.68
CA ILE A 73 6.63 0.31 -4.29
C ILE A 73 7.39 1.55 -4.77
N PHE A 74 6.73 2.46 -5.47
CA PHE A 74 7.34 3.69 -5.99
C PHE A 74 7.94 4.54 -4.86
N CYS A 75 7.23 4.68 -3.74
CA CYS A 75 7.69 5.37 -2.54
C CYS A 75 8.63 4.53 -1.65
N GLN A 76 8.92 3.27 -2.02
CA GLN A 76 9.80 2.35 -1.28
C GLN A 76 9.31 2.06 0.14
N VAL A 77 8.00 2.03 0.34
CA VAL A 77 7.38 1.81 1.63
C VAL A 77 7.07 0.33 1.84
N PRO A 78 7.61 -0.31 2.89
CA PRO A 78 7.24 -1.66 3.27
C PRO A 78 5.76 -1.79 3.63
N THR A 79 5.16 -2.96 3.38
CA THR A 79 3.71 -3.11 3.45
C THR A 79 3.24 -4.17 4.42
N ILE A 80 2.07 -3.92 5.04
CA ILE A 80 1.25 -4.94 5.68
C ILE A 80 0.10 -5.27 4.73
N LEU A 81 0.08 -6.49 4.21
CA LEU A 81 -0.78 -6.94 3.12
C LEU A 81 -2.08 -7.52 3.68
N PHE A 82 -3.20 -6.84 3.45
CA PHE A 82 -4.50 -7.25 3.92
C PHE A 82 -5.54 -7.33 2.80
N PRO A 83 -5.40 -8.28 1.85
CA PRO A 83 -6.31 -8.44 0.72
C PRO A 83 -7.72 -8.83 1.19
N GLN A 84 -8.74 -8.30 0.51
CA GLN A 84 -10.15 -8.52 0.83
C GLN A 84 -10.90 -9.21 -0.32
N GLN A 85 -10.35 -9.20 -1.53
CA GLN A 85 -10.94 -9.79 -2.74
C GLN A 85 -9.93 -10.64 -3.49
N GLY A 86 -10.40 -11.46 -4.46
CA GLY A 86 -9.55 -12.41 -5.15
C GLY A 86 -8.40 -11.79 -5.95
N GLU A 87 -8.64 -10.66 -6.64
CA GLU A 87 -7.60 -9.95 -7.38
C GLU A 87 -6.53 -9.35 -6.45
N GLU A 88 -6.96 -8.82 -5.30
CA GLU A 88 -6.07 -8.27 -4.28
C GLU A 88 -5.19 -9.37 -3.65
N ALA A 89 -5.70 -10.61 -3.58
CA ALA A 89 -4.93 -11.75 -3.10
C ALA A 89 -3.75 -12.06 -4.00
N ALA A 90 -3.91 -12.01 -5.33
CA ALA A 90 -2.83 -12.23 -6.28
C ALA A 90 -1.75 -11.15 -6.19
N VAL A 91 -2.16 -9.87 -6.02
CA VAL A 91 -1.22 -8.76 -5.78
C VAL A 91 -0.46 -8.97 -4.48
N ALA A 92 -1.17 -9.34 -3.40
CA ALA A 92 -0.55 -9.61 -2.10
C ALA A 92 0.43 -10.78 -2.16
N ASP A 93 0.09 -11.89 -2.85
CA ASP A 93 0.98 -13.03 -3.06
C ASP A 93 2.27 -12.60 -3.78
N ARG A 94 2.13 -11.76 -4.80
CA ARG A 94 3.28 -11.23 -5.51
C ARG A 94 4.15 -10.33 -4.63
N MET A 95 3.54 -9.40 -3.88
CA MET A 95 4.28 -8.52 -2.97
C MET A 95 5.00 -9.32 -1.87
N GLU A 96 4.33 -10.32 -1.29
CA GLU A 96 4.91 -11.21 -0.27
C GLU A 96 6.09 -12.01 -0.86
N SER A 97 5.96 -12.54 -2.08
CA SER A 97 7.04 -13.28 -2.77
C SER A 97 8.27 -12.42 -3.09
N LEU A 98 8.08 -11.12 -3.29
CA LEU A 98 9.15 -10.15 -3.49
C LEU A 98 9.76 -9.64 -2.18
N GLY A 99 9.21 -10.06 -1.03
CA GLY A 99 9.66 -9.62 0.29
C GLY A 99 9.38 -8.15 0.57
N LEU A 100 8.26 -7.61 0.04
CA LEU A 100 7.88 -6.20 0.20
C LEU A 100 7.08 -5.95 1.49
N GLY A 101 6.74 -7.00 2.24
CA GLY A 101 5.98 -6.89 3.46
C GLY A 101 5.50 -8.24 3.99
N VAL A 102 4.59 -8.19 4.95
CA VAL A 102 4.00 -9.35 5.61
C VAL A 102 2.50 -9.39 5.42
N ARG A 103 1.93 -10.59 5.31
CA ARG A 103 0.49 -10.77 5.18
C ARG A 103 -0.19 -10.77 6.55
N LEU A 104 -1.16 -9.87 6.71
CA LEU A 104 -2.06 -9.86 7.87
C LEU A 104 -3.13 -10.94 7.69
N ARG A 105 -3.05 -12.00 8.47
CA ARG A 105 -3.95 -13.17 8.36
C ARG A 105 -5.17 -13.09 9.29
N ARG A 106 -5.16 -12.21 10.29
CA ARG A 106 -6.24 -12.02 11.26
C ARG A 106 -6.39 -10.53 11.60
N GLU A 107 -7.64 -10.10 11.77
CA GLU A 107 -7.99 -8.71 12.09
C GLU A 107 -7.96 -8.41 13.60
N THR A 108 -7.15 -9.13 14.35
CA THR A 108 -7.03 -8.91 15.78
C THR A 108 -5.99 -7.82 16.11
N PRO A 109 -6.16 -7.06 17.19
CA PRO A 109 -5.19 -6.04 17.59
C PRO A 109 -3.77 -6.61 17.74
N ALA A 110 -3.64 -7.82 18.29
CA ALA A 110 -2.35 -8.49 18.46
C ALA A 110 -1.68 -8.79 17.11
N ALA A 111 -2.43 -9.31 16.12
CA ALA A 111 -1.90 -9.62 14.79
C ALA A 111 -1.50 -8.34 14.03
N ILE A 112 -2.28 -7.26 14.15
CA ILE A 112 -1.97 -5.97 13.55
C ILE A 112 -0.67 -5.42 14.13
N ARG A 113 -0.54 -5.40 15.46
CA ARG A 113 0.67 -4.93 16.15
C ARG A 113 1.88 -5.73 15.71
N GLN A 114 1.81 -7.06 15.76
CA GLN A 114 2.90 -7.94 15.34
C GLN A 114 3.34 -7.69 13.89
N ALA A 115 2.39 -7.48 12.98
CA ALA A 115 2.71 -7.20 11.58
C ALA A 115 3.41 -5.85 11.40
N VAL A 116 2.97 -4.81 12.12
CA VAL A 116 3.61 -3.49 12.12
C VAL A 116 5.02 -3.58 12.69
N GLU A 117 5.19 -4.22 13.85
CA GLU A 117 6.51 -4.41 14.48
C GLU A 117 7.48 -5.17 13.57
N ALA A 118 7.01 -6.23 12.90
CA ALA A 118 7.84 -6.99 11.97
C ALA A 118 8.31 -6.14 10.78
N VAL A 119 7.40 -5.36 10.19
CA VAL A 119 7.72 -4.54 9.02
C VAL A 119 8.66 -3.39 9.38
N LEU A 120 8.45 -2.75 10.53
CA LEU A 120 9.30 -1.66 10.99
C LEU A 120 10.66 -2.14 11.54
N GLY A 121 10.69 -3.34 12.14
CA GLY A 121 11.89 -3.90 12.77
C GLY A 121 12.85 -4.62 11.82
N GLU A 122 12.42 -4.97 10.59
CA GLU A 122 13.23 -5.73 9.65
C GLU A 122 13.64 -4.89 8.43
N PRO A 123 14.89 -4.40 8.34
CA PRO A 123 15.38 -3.55 7.23
C PRO A 123 15.18 -4.17 5.85
N ARG A 124 15.19 -5.50 5.74
CA ARG A 124 15.04 -6.23 4.48
C ARG A 124 13.79 -5.83 3.67
N PHE A 125 12.69 -5.47 4.34
CA PHE A 125 11.48 -5.07 3.62
C PHE A 125 11.67 -3.76 2.86
N ARG A 126 12.34 -2.78 3.48
CA ARG A 126 12.66 -1.51 2.84
C ARG A 126 13.72 -1.67 1.74
N GLU A 127 14.73 -2.49 1.97
CA GLU A 127 15.76 -2.81 0.97
C GLU A 127 15.15 -3.49 -0.27
N ASN A 128 14.24 -4.44 -0.06
CA ASN A 128 13.52 -5.09 -1.15
C ASN A 128 12.61 -4.10 -1.89
N ALA A 129 11.89 -3.21 -1.18
CA ALA A 129 11.05 -2.19 -1.79
C ALA A 129 11.90 -1.23 -2.65
N ALA A 130 13.06 -0.79 -2.17
CA ALA A 130 13.99 0.05 -2.92
C ALA A 130 14.47 -0.65 -4.22
N ARG A 131 14.88 -1.92 -4.11
CA ARG A 131 15.32 -2.72 -5.27
C ARG A 131 14.22 -2.88 -6.33
N VAL A 132 12.98 -3.14 -5.92
CA VAL A 132 11.86 -3.26 -6.86
C VAL A 132 11.51 -1.90 -7.46
N ALA A 133 11.57 -0.81 -6.69
CA ALA A 133 11.35 0.55 -7.17
C ALA A 133 12.34 0.94 -8.29
N GLU A 134 13.59 0.49 -8.24
CA GLU A 134 14.55 0.71 -9.31
C GLU A 134 14.08 0.09 -10.63
N SER A 135 13.51 -1.10 -10.62
CA SER A 135 12.97 -1.73 -11.82
C SER A 135 11.78 -0.97 -12.39
N PHE A 136 10.96 -0.37 -11.55
CA PHE A 136 9.85 0.50 -11.97
C PHE A 136 10.36 1.76 -12.67
N ARG A 137 11.40 2.40 -12.13
CA ARG A 137 12.01 3.59 -12.75
C ARG A 137 12.69 3.24 -14.07
N ALA A 138 13.42 2.12 -14.11
CA ALA A 138 14.08 1.62 -15.32
C ALA A 138 13.11 1.26 -16.45
N ALA A 139 11.85 0.94 -16.13
CA ALA A 139 10.81 0.67 -17.13
C ALA A 139 10.41 1.91 -17.96
N GLY A 140 10.82 3.13 -17.55
CA GLY A 140 10.69 4.37 -18.32
C GLY A 140 9.27 4.96 -18.38
N GLY A 141 8.30 4.38 -17.69
CA GLY A 141 6.96 4.92 -17.49
C GLY A 141 6.21 5.24 -18.79
N ALA A 142 5.44 6.33 -18.78
CA ALA A 142 4.61 6.76 -19.91
C ALA A 142 5.42 7.11 -21.17
N GLY A 143 6.63 7.65 -21.00
CA GLY A 143 7.53 7.98 -22.12
C GLY A 143 7.93 6.72 -22.89
N ALA A 144 8.46 5.71 -22.21
CA ALA A 144 8.84 4.45 -22.86
C ALA A 144 7.64 3.72 -23.47
N ALA A 145 6.46 3.82 -22.86
CA ALA A 145 5.23 3.27 -23.43
C ALA A 145 4.83 4.00 -24.73
N ALA A 146 4.91 5.32 -24.77
CA ALA A 146 4.66 6.11 -25.98
C ALA A 146 5.64 5.76 -27.10
N ASP A 147 6.93 5.72 -26.82
CA ASP A 147 7.98 5.33 -27.77
C ASP A 147 7.76 3.91 -28.32
N PHE A 148 7.30 3.00 -27.46
CA PHE A 148 6.96 1.64 -27.90
C PHE A 148 5.78 1.64 -28.86
N LEU A 149 4.70 2.37 -28.54
CA LEU A 149 3.52 2.48 -29.39
C LEU A 149 3.85 3.10 -30.74
N GLU A 150 4.63 4.18 -30.77
CA GLU A 150 5.07 4.82 -31.99
C GLU A 150 5.87 3.87 -32.91
N ARG A 151 6.79 3.10 -32.30
CA ARG A 151 7.54 2.07 -33.07
C ARG A 151 6.62 0.99 -33.65
N VAL A 152 5.61 0.54 -32.92
CA VAL A 152 4.66 -0.48 -33.39
C VAL A 152 3.78 0.08 -34.49
N LEU A 153 3.31 1.31 -34.37
CA LEU A 153 2.47 1.99 -35.38
C LEU A 153 3.28 2.35 -36.63
N GLY A 154 4.51 2.84 -36.50
CA GLY A 154 5.42 3.13 -37.61
C GLY A 154 5.78 1.90 -38.43
N ARG A 155 5.94 0.72 -37.79
CA ARG A 155 6.13 -0.55 -38.50
C ARG A 155 4.91 -1.00 -39.31
N LYS A 156 3.69 -0.64 -38.89
CA LYS A 156 2.47 -0.96 -39.63
C LYS A 156 2.30 -0.10 -40.90
N ASN A 157 2.82 1.14 -40.90
CA ASN A 157 2.73 2.04 -42.04
C ASN A 157 3.79 1.81 -43.12
N SER A 158 4.93 1.19 -42.76
CA SER A 158 6.00 0.86 -43.73
C SER A 158 5.79 -0.45 -44.48
N GLY A 159 4.70 -1.17 -44.26
CA GLY A 159 4.38 -2.46 -44.86
C GLY A 159 3.13 -2.49 -45.74
N ARG A 160 2.60 -1.33 -46.18
CA ARG A 160 1.56 -1.28 -47.24
C ARG A 160 2.15 -0.74 -48.53
N PRO A 161 2.12 -1.54 -49.62
CA PRO A 161 2.47 -1.09 -50.97
C PRO A 161 1.45 -0.07 -51.48
#